data_40a06e618e517d6d8982fcb77d19e1aa
#
_entry.id   40a06e618e517d6d8982fcb77d19e1aa
#
_cell.length_a   1.000
_cell.length_b   1.000
_cell.length_c   1.000
_cell.angle_alpha   90.00
_cell.angle_beta   90.00
_cell.angle_gamma   90.00
#
_symmetry.space_group_name_H-M   'P 1'
#
loop_
_entity.id
_entity.type
_entity.pdbx_description
1 polymer ?
#
loop_
_entity_poly.entity_id
_entity_poly.type
_entity_poly.pdbx_seq_one_letter_code
_entity_poly.pdbx_strand_id
1 'polypeptide(L)'
;ILLPNTLGARIDSITSLADSANYYRVRIWNGVCRIIGRYSGGGIGIGEDVFTQVYVRVAAPEVWHASHAHSLWLQTLTELGIAGLIVFLTALVFIWQKSAECVRLSTDKKLSVMCGGCICGVIALTISGFFDFVWYNNTVLFMFWAVAGLASAAADIRLQEIKRSAAERSA
;
A
#
# COMPACT_ATOMS: atom_id res chain seq x y z
N ILE A 1 -31.63 -10.42 -9.49
CA ILE A 1 -32.36 -9.26 -8.98
C ILE A 1 -31.88 -9.05 -7.54
N LEU A 2 -30.96 -8.11 -7.36
CA LEU A 2 -30.48 -7.70 -6.03
C LEU A 2 -31.59 -6.87 -5.37
N LEU A 3 -32.09 -7.36 -4.26
CA LEU A 3 -33.14 -6.65 -3.51
C LEU A 3 -32.57 -5.34 -2.93
N PRO A 4 -33.25 -4.19 -3.10
CA PRO A 4 -32.79 -2.86 -2.64
C PRO A 4 -32.46 -2.81 -1.13
N ASN A 5 -33.16 -3.60 -0.32
CA ASN A 5 -32.94 -3.69 1.13
C ASN A 5 -31.62 -4.31 1.54
N THR A 6 -30.96 -5.09 0.67
CA THR A 6 -29.66 -5.72 1.00
C THR A 6 -28.48 -4.77 0.80
N LEU A 7 -28.58 -3.81 -0.12
CA LEU A 7 -27.54 -2.80 -0.32
C LEU A 7 -27.55 -1.75 0.79
N GLY A 8 -28.72 -1.27 1.22
CA GLY A 8 -28.85 -0.36 2.35
C GLY A 8 -28.32 -0.99 3.65
N ALA A 9 -28.75 -2.20 3.98
CA ALA A 9 -28.26 -2.92 5.14
C ALA A 9 -26.73 -3.19 5.08
N ARG A 10 -26.17 -3.40 3.89
CA ARG A 10 -24.71 -3.55 3.70
C ARG A 10 -23.98 -2.23 3.92
N ILE A 11 -24.49 -1.11 3.43
CA ILE A 11 -23.91 0.22 3.65
C ILE A 11 -23.97 0.58 5.13
N ASP A 12 -25.12 0.34 5.80
CA ASP A 12 -25.27 0.57 7.23
C ASP A 12 -24.32 -0.32 8.06
N SER A 13 -24.10 -1.57 7.66
CA SER A 13 -23.15 -2.45 8.35
C SER A 13 -21.70 -1.99 8.17
N ILE A 14 -21.33 -1.47 7.01
CA ILE A 14 -19.96 -0.94 6.74
C ILE A 14 -19.69 0.32 7.57
N THR A 15 -20.70 1.14 7.80
CA THR A 15 -20.58 2.40 8.55
C THR A 15 -20.78 2.25 10.05
N SER A 16 -21.39 1.16 10.50
CA SER A 16 -21.63 0.93 11.92
C SER A 16 -20.40 0.29 12.60
N LEU A 17 -19.93 0.91 13.68
CA LEU A 17 -18.95 0.31 14.59
C LEU A 17 -19.49 -0.95 15.29
N ALA A 18 -20.78 -1.25 15.13
CA ALA A 18 -21.43 -2.47 15.62
C ALA A 18 -21.19 -3.68 14.71
N ASP A 19 -20.65 -3.49 13.48
CA ASP A 19 -20.16 -4.62 12.69
C ASP A 19 -18.95 -5.24 13.41
N SER A 20 -19.05 -6.53 13.69
CA SER A 20 -18.04 -7.26 14.42
C SER A 20 -16.63 -7.09 13.80
N ALA A 21 -16.54 -7.05 12.46
CA ALA A 21 -15.29 -6.89 11.75
C ALA A 21 -14.63 -5.52 12.02
N ASN A 22 -15.40 -4.43 12.02
CA ASN A 22 -14.88 -3.08 12.32
C ASN A 22 -14.50 -2.95 13.80
N TYR A 23 -15.29 -3.54 14.70
CA TYR A 23 -14.97 -3.58 16.13
C TYR A 23 -13.62 -4.27 16.39
N TYR A 24 -13.38 -5.45 15.78
CA TYR A 24 -12.11 -6.17 15.93
C TYR A 24 -10.93 -5.38 15.36
N ARG A 25 -11.07 -4.73 14.20
CA ARG A 25 -10.02 -3.88 13.62
C ARG A 25 -9.61 -2.74 14.54
N VAL A 26 -10.59 -2.01 15.10
CA VAL A 26 -10.31 -0.91 16.06
C VAL A 26 -9.57 -1.43 17.30
N ARG A 27 -9.94 -2.62 17.81
CA ARG A 27 -9.24 -3.24 18.93
C ARG A 27 -7.80 -3.62 18.58
N ILE A 28 -7.58 -4.17 17.38
CA ILE A 28 -6.25 -4.47 16.88
C ILE A 28 -5.42 -3.19 16.75
N TRP A 29 -5.97 -2.14 16.16
CA TRP A 29 -5.28 -0.85 15.99
C TRP A 29 -4.88 -0.21 17.32
N ASN A 30 -5.69 -0.33 18.34
CA ASN A 30 -5.34 0.13 19.68
C ASN A 30 -4.10 -0.60 20.25
N GLY A 31 -3.99 -1.90 20.03
CA GLY A 31 -2.79 -2.67 20.38
C GLY A 31 -1.58 -2.25 19.55
N VAL A 32 -1.76 -2.11 18.24
CA VAL A 32 -0.73 -1.67 17.29
C VAL A 32 -0.19 -0.28 17.64
N CYS A 33 -1.06 0.68 17.98
CA CYS A 33 -0.63 2.02 18.42
C CYS A 33 0.25 1.98 19.66
N ARG A 34 0.02 1.04 20.60
CA ARG A 34 0.90 0.85 21.76
C ARG A 34 2.29 0.35 21.37
N ILE A 35 2.36 -0.54 20.36
CA ILE A 35 3.64 -1.02 19.81
C ILE A 35 4.37 0.15 19.15
N ILE A 36 3.70 0.88 18.26
CA ILE A 36 4.26 2.05 17.58
C ILE A 36 4.81 3.05 18.59
N GLY A 37 4.08 3.35 19.67
CA GLY A 37 4.54 4.26 20.71
C GLY A 37 5.84 3.84 21.39
N ARG A 38 6.16 2.53 21.41
CA ARG A 38 7.39 1.99 22.00
C ARG A 38 8.54 1.85 20.99
N TYR A 39 8.22 1.53 19.75
CA TYR A 39 9.19 1.11 18.73
C TYR A 39 9.16 2.00 17.47
N SER A 40 8.64 3.24 17.57
CA SER A 40 8.44 4.13 16.43
C SER A 40 9.69 4.45 15.62
N GLY A 41 10.86 4.42 16.22
CA GLY A 41 12.13 4.72 15.53
C GLY A 41 12.51 3.69 14.47
N GLY A 42 12.70 2.44 14.88
CA GLY A 42 13.19 1.35 14.02
C GLY A 42 12.18 0.24 13.74
N GLY A 43 10.99 0.30 14.36
CA GLY A 43 10.00 -0.77 14.27
C GLY A 43 10.38 -2.01 15.08
N ILE A 44 9.57 -3.08 14.93
CA ILE A 44 9.79 -4.36 15.64
C ILE A 44 10.50 -5.40 14.77
N GLY A 45 10.70 -5.12 13.48
CA GLY A 45 11.18 -6.08 12.48
C GLY A 45 10.03 -6.64 11.61
N ILE A 46 10.40 -7.15 10.44
CA ILE A 46 9.46 -7.67 9.43
C ILE A 46 9.13 -9.13 9.75
N GLY A 47 7.87 -9.49 9.63
CA GLY A 47 7.40 -10.87 9.64
C GLY A 47 6.23 -11.12 10.58
N GLU A 48 5.37 -12.05 10.17
CA GLU A 48 4.18 -12.44 10.93
C GLU A 48 4.52 -12.95 12.33
N ASP A 49 5.54 -13.77 12.45
CA ASP A 49 5.98 -14.33 13.73
C ASP A 49 6.45 -13.21 14.68
N VAL A 50 7.21 -12.24 14.16
CA VAL A 50 7.68 -11.09 14.96
C VAL A 50 6.51 -10.24 15.41
N PHE A 51 5.59 -9.93 14.49
CA PHE A 51 4.39 -9.15 14.81
C PHE A 51 3.58 -9.85 15.90
N THR A 52 3.26 -11.12 15.72
CA THR A 52 2.44 -11.89 16.66
C THR A 52 3.07 -11.96 18.05
N GLN A 53 4.38 -12.24 18.15
CA GLN A 53 5.09 -12.32 19.44
C GLN A 53 5.09 -10.99 20.22
N VAL A 54 5.17 -9.86 19.51
CA VAL A 54 5.14 -8.54 20.16
C VAL A 54 3.70 -8.13 20.44
N TYR A 55 2.79 -8.38 19.50
CA TYR A 55 1.40 -7.95 19.58
C TYR A 55 0.65 -8.62 20.74
N VAL A 56 0.85 -9.91 20.99
CA VAL A 56 0.18 -10.63 22.07
C VAL A 56 0.40 -10.00 23.46
N ARG A 57 1.52 -9.28 23.63
CA ARG A 57 1.86 -8.62 24.92
C ARG A 57 1.04 -7.35 25.19
N VAL A 58 0.39 -6.81 24.17
CA VAL A 58 -0.39 -5.55 24.26
C VAL A 58 -1.82 -5.72 23.75
N ALA A 59 -2.15 -6.89 23.21
CA ALA A 59 -3.45 -7.19 22.65
C ALA A 59 -4.56 -7.16 23.72
N ALA A 60 -5.76 -6.79 23.28
CA ALA A 60 -6.96 -7.05 24.06
C ALA A 60 -7.32 -8.54 23.97
N PRO A 61 -7.96 -9.14 25.01
CA PRO A 61 -8.24 -10.59 25.05
C PRO A 61 -9.02 -11.11 23.83
N GLU A 62 -9.88 -10.27 23.25
CA GLU A 62 -10.74 -10.66 22.13
C GLU A 62 -10.00 -10.74 20.78
N VAL A 63 -8.78 -10.15 20.70
CA VAL A 63 -8.01 -10.01 19.47
C VAL A 63 -6.54 -10.44 19.61
N TRP A 64 -6.22 -11.21 20.63
CA TRP A 64 -4.84 -11.63 20.94
C TRP A 64 -4.12 -12.39 19.81
N HIS A 65 -4.88 -13.01 18.91
CA HIS A 65 -4.39 -13.87 17.83
C HIS A 65 -4.26 -13.15 16.46
N ALA A 66 -4.28 -11.82 16.42
CA ALA A 66 -4.11 -11.11 15.16
C ALA A 66 -2.69 -11.33 14.59
N SER A 67 -2.63 -11.74 13.34
CA SER A 67 -1.38 -11.98 12.60
C SER A 67 -0.82 -10.74 11.92
N HIS A 68 -1.62 -9.69 11.78
CA HIS A 68 -1.24 -8.42 11.17
C HIS A 68 -2.19 -7.27 11.59
N ALA A 69 -1.81 -6.04 11.27
CA ALA A 69 -2.52 -4.82 11.69
C ALA A 69 -3.81 -4.53 10.93
N HIS A 70 -4.22 -5.30 9.91
CA HIS A 70 -5.33 -4.96 9.02
C HIS A 70 -5.30 -3.51 8.49
N SER A 71 -4.09 -3.01 8.27
CA SER A 71 -3.79 -1.74 7.58
C SER A 71 -2.35 -1.77 7.11
N LEU A 72 -2.13 -1.51 5.83
CA LEU A 72 -0.79 -1.46 5.24
C LEU A 72 0.09 -0.41 5.93
N TRP A 73 -0.49 0.75 6.24
CA TRP A 73 0.23 1.87 6.85
C TRP A 73 0.65 1.56 8.28
N LEU A 74 -0.27 1.04 9.07
CA LEU A 74 0.02 0.64 10.45
C LEU A 74 0.98 -0.54 10.51
N GLN A 75 0.85 -1.52 9.61
CA GLN A 75 1.77 -2.64 9.54
C GLN A 75 3.19 -2.16 9.19
N THR A 76 3.34 -1.37 8.13
CA THR A 76 4.64 -0.82 7.73
C THR A 76 5.28 0.01 8.84
N LEU A 77 4.50 0.86 9.50
CA LEU A 77 5.00 1.68 10.62
C LEU A 77 5.38 0.82 11.83
N THR A 78 4.66 -0.26 12.10
CA THR A 78 4.95 -1.17 13.19
C THR A 78 6.22 -1.98 12.94
N GLU A 79 6.36 -2.53 11.73
CA GLU A 79 7.49 -3.39 11.38
C GLU A 79 8.79 -2.63 11.11
N LEU A 80 8.71 -1.52 10.37
CA LEU A 80 9.86 -0.78 9.86
C LEU A 80 10.11 0.55 10.59
N GLY A 81 9.20 0.95 11.47
CA GLY A 81 9.26 2.25 12.11
C GLY A 81 9.04 3.42 11.14
N ILE A 82 9.26 4.64 11.64
CA ILE A 82 9.04 5.87 10.86
C ILE A 82 10.02 5.98 9.69
N ALA A 83 11.25 5.52 9.86
CA ALA A 83 12.26 5.54 8.81
C ALA A 83 11.85 4.65 7.63
N GLY A 84 11.40 3.44 7.89
CA GLY A 84 10.92 2.53 6.86
C GLY A 84 9.64 3.02 6.18
N LEU A 85 8.73 3.62 6.91
CA LEU A 85 7.53 4.25 6.34
C LEU A 85 7.90 5.39 5.39
N ILE A 86 8.86 6.25 5.75
CA ILE A 86 9.33 7.34 4.87
C ILE A 86 9.94 6.77 3.58
N VAL A 87 10.79 5.75 3.67
CA VAL A 87 11.38 5.09 2.50
C VAL A 87 10.29 4.49 1.61
N PHE A 88 9.30 3.82 2.20
CA PHE A 88 8.18 3.25 1.48
C PHE A 88 7.35 4.30 0.75
N LEU A 89 6.96 5.38 1.43
CA LEU A 89 6.23 6.49 0.80
C LEU A 89 7.04 7.15 -0.32
N THR A 90 8.34 7.34 -0.11
CA THR A 90 9.24 7.89 -1.14
C THR A 90 9.26 7.00 -2.37
N ALA A 91 9.33 5.69 -2.21
CA ALA A 91 9.28 4.74 -3.33
C ALA A 91 7.95 4.85 -4.11
N LEU A 92 6.80 4.93 -3.42
CA LEU A 92 5.50 5.10 -4.08
C LEU A 92 5.42 6.41 -4.86
N VAL A 93 5.89 7.52 -4.27
CA VAL A 93 5.94 8.84 -4.93
C VAL A 93 6.85 8.80 -6.16
N PHE A 94 8.01 8.16 -6.05
CA PHE A 94 8.94 8.03 -7.17
C PHE A 94 8.34 7.24 -8.34
N ILE A 95 7.70 6.09 -8.05
CA ILE A 95 7.01 5.28 -9.06
C ILE A 95 5.91 6.11 -9.74
N TRP A 96 5.12 6.83 -8.96
CA TRP A 96 4.07 7.69 -9.50
C TRP A 96 4.62 8.80 -10.40
N GLN A 97 5.64 9.54 -9.94
CA GLN A 97 6.26 10.64 -10.70
C GLN A 97 6.81 10.14 -12.04
N LYS A 98 7.56 9.04 -12.03
CA LYS A 98 8.10 8.42 -13.24
C LYS A 98 7.00 7.99 -14.21
N SER A 99 5.97 7.33 -13.70
CA SER A 99 4.84 6.89 -14.54
C SER A 99 4.06 8.09 -15.10
N ALA A 100 3.82 9.14 -14.32
CA ALA A 100 3.13 10.35 -14.76
C ALA A 100 3.93 11.10 -15.82
N GLU A 101 5.26 11.22 -15.65
CA GLU A 101 6.14 11.81 -16.66
C GLU A 101 6.09 11.03 -17.97
N CYS A 102 6.13 9.71 -17.91
CA CYS A 102 6.00 8.85 -19.09
C CYS A 102 4.66 9.04 -19.80
N VAL A 103 3.54 9.07 -19.07
CA VAL A 103 2.20 9.30 -19.65
C VAL A 103 2.14 10.66 -20.38
N ARG A 104 2.78 11.69 -19.81
CA ARG A 104 2.76 13.05 -20.38
C ARG A 104 3.63 13.20 -21.62
N LEU A 105 4.79 12.57 -21.67
CA LEU A 105 5.83 12.82 -22.68
C LEU A 105 5.93 11.73 -23.74
N SER A 106 5.44 10.51 -23.49
CA SER A 106 5.55 9.42 -24.44
C SER A 106 4.48 9.52 -25.54
N THR A 107 4.91 9.36 -26.77
CA THR A 107 4.01 9.16 -27.94
C THR A 107 3.63 7.69 -28.12
N ASP A 108 4.31 6.77 -27.45
CA ASP A 108 3.99 5.36 -27.46
C ASP A 108 2.76 5.08 -26.57
N LYS A 109 1.65 4.76 -27.25
CA LYS A 109 0.36 4.54 -26.61
C LYS A 109 0.35 3.32 -25.68
N LYS A 110 1.08 2.25 -26.00
CA LYS A 110 1.15 1.04 -25.16
C LYS A 110 1.87 1.34 -23.85
N LEU A 111 2.99 2.05 -23.94
CA LEU A 111 3.76 2.43 -22.79
C LEU A 111 2.99 3.40 -21.89
N SER A 112 2.31 4.40 -22.48
CA SER A 112 1.46 5.33 -21.73
C SER A 112 0.33 4.62 -20.98
N VAL A 113 -0.32 3.62 -21.60
CA VAL A 113 -1.37 2.80 -20.95
C VAL A 113 -0.78 1.99 -19.79
N MET A 114 0.38 1.37 -19.96
CA MET A 114 1.05 0.61 -18.92
C MET A 114 1.41 1.50 -17.71
N CYS A 115 2.00 2.66 -17.97
CA CYS A 115 2.34 3.64 -16.92
C CYS A 115 1.09 4.20 -16.23
N GLY A 116 0.02 4.46 -16.98
CA GLY A 116 -1.29 4.85 -16.42
C GLY A 116 -1.88 3.77 -15.52
N GLY A 117 -1.81 2.51 -15.91
CA GLY A 117 -2.21 1.38 -15.08
C GLY A 117 -1.40 1.28 -13.77
N CYS A 118 -0.10 1.55 -13.82
CA CYS A 118 0.75 1.61 -12.63
C CYS A 118 0.31 2.73 -11.66
N ILE A 119 -0.02 3.92 -12.17
CA ILE A 119 -0.57 5.02 -11.36
C ILE A 119 -1.87 4.58 -10.66
N CYS A 120 -2.79 3.98 -11.41
CA CYS A 120 -4.04 3.46 -10.83
C CYS A 120 -3.77 2.41 -9.76
N GLY A 121 -2.79 1.52 -9.95
CA GLY A 121 -2.38 0.52 -8.98
C GLY A 121 -1.84 1.14 -7.69
N VAL A 122 -0.99 2.17 -7.79
CA VAL A 122 -0.47 2.92 -6.62
C VAL A 122 -1.61 3.60 -5.86
N ILE A 123 -2.54 4.24 -6.56
CA ILE A 123 -3.71 4.88 -5.94
C ILE A 123 -4.58 3.84 -5.22
N ALA A 124 -4.88 2.73 -5.90
CA ALA A 124 -5.69 1.65 -5.33
C ALA A 124 -5.03 1.06 -4.07
N LEU A 125 -3.71 0.80 -4.10
CA LEU A 125 -2.95 0.34 -2.95
C LEU A 125 -3.01 1.34 -1.79
N THR A 126 -2.82 2.63 -2.09
CA THR A 126 -2.85 3.70 -1.10
C THR A 126 -4.19 3.75 -0.37
N ILE A 127 -5.29 3.69 -1.12
CA ILE A 127 -6.64 3.77 -0.55
C ILE A 127 -6.99 2.47 0.20
N SER A 128 -6.81 1.31 -0.43
CA SER A 128 -7.12 0.02 0.20
C SER A 128 -6.26 -0.26 1.43
N GLY A 129 -5.03 0.23 1.43
CA GLY A 129 -4.08 0.09 2.53
C GLY A 129 -4.52 0.72 3.86
N PHE A 130 -5.50 1.64 3.85
CA PHE A 130 -6.09 2.14 5.10
C PHE A 130 -6.97 1.10 5.78
N PHE A 131 -7.58 0.21 5.00
CA PHE A 131 -8.61 -0.71 5.50
C PHE A 131 -8.16 -2.16 5.53
N ASP A 132 -7.03 -2.49 4.88
CA ASP A 132 -6.52 -3.85 4.88
C ASP A 132 -4.99 -3.90 4.66
N PHE A 133 -4.38 -5.03 5.05
CA PHE A 133 -2.98 -5.35 4.78
C PHE A 133 -2.90 -6.31 3.59
N VAL A 134 -3.10 -5.77 2.38
CA VAL A 134 -3.15 -6.55 1.12
C VAL A 134 -1.86 -7.34 0.84
N TRP A 135 -0.73 -6.94 1.42
CA TRP A 135 0.56 -7.63 1.28
C TRP A 135 0.75 -8.82 2.22
N TYR A 136 -0.24 -9.13 3.04
CA TYR A 136 -0.29 -10.43 3.71
C TYR A 136 -0.22 -11.58 2.70
N ASN A 137 -0.77 -11.39 1.50
CA ASN A 137 -0.61 -12.29 0.38
C ASN A 137 0.68 -11.94 -0.39
N ASN A 138 1.72 -12.75 -0.23
CA ASN A 138 3.01 -12.57 -0.88
C ASN A 138 2.91 -12.50 -2.41
N THR A 139 1.96 -13.19 -3.04
CA THR A 139 1.75 -13.13 -4.49
C THR A 139 1.35 -11.72 -4.91
N VAL A 140 0.44 -11.08 -4.18
CA VAL A 140 0.01 -9.70 -4.44
C VAL A 140 1.17 -8.73 -4.26
N LEU A 141 1.96 -8.91 -3.21
CA LEU A 141 3.18 -8.13 -2.95
C LEU A 141 4.17 -8.22 -4.12
N PHE A 142 4.53 -9.43 -4.54
CA PHE A 142 5.48 -9.62 -5.63
C PHE A 142 4.94 -9.12 -6.96
N MET A 143 3.68 -9.36 -7.29
CA MET A 143 3.06 -8.86 -8.53
C MET A 143 3.05 -7.34 -8.57
N PHE A 144 2.70 -6.67 -7.46
CA PHE A 144 2.71 -5.21 -7.39
C PHE A 144 4.11 -4.65 -7.68
N TRP A 145 5.13 -5.12 -6.97
CA TRP A 145 6.49 -4.62 -7.15
C TRP A 145 7.10 -4.98 -8.51
N ALA A 146 6.78 -6.15 -9.06
CA ALA A 146 7.22 -6.55 -10.40
C ALA A 146 6.62 -5.62 -11.47
N VAL A 147 5.32 -5.36 -11.43
CA VAL A 147 4.65 -4.46 -12.39
C VAL A 147 5.16 -3.03 -12.23
N ALA A 148 5.29 -2.53 -11.00
CA ALA A 148 5.81 -1.19 -10.71
C ALA A 148 7.26 -1.03 -11.19
N GLY A 149 8.11 -2.03 -10.96
CA GLY A 149 9.50 -2.05 -11.43
C GLY A 149 9.61 -2.06 -12.94
N LEU A 150 8.86 -2.92 -13.61
CA LEU A 150 8.83 -2.99 -15.09
C LEU A 150 8.32 -1.68 -15.71
N ALA A 151 7.24 -1.11 -15.17
CA ALA A 151 6.69 0.16 -15.65
C ALA A 151 7.70 1.31 -15.46
N SER A 152 8.37 1.37 -14.31
CA SER A 152 9.38 2.39 -14.02
C SER A 152 10.60 2.25 -14.93
N ALA A 153 11.11 1.04 -15.15
CA ALA A 153 12.25 0.80 -16.04
C ALA A 153 11.93 1.15 -17.50
N ALA A 154 10.77 0.72 -18.00
CA ALA A 154 10.34 1.04 -19.34
C ALA A 154 10.11 2.56 -19.53
N ALA A 155 9.55 3.23 -18.54
CA ALA A 155 9.40 4.69 -18.54
C ALA A 155 10.77 5.40 -18.59
N ASP A 156 11.73 4.96 -17.80
CA ASP A 156 13.08 5.54 -17.77
C ASP A 156 13.79 5.43 -19.13
N ILE A 157 13.79 4.22 -19.73
CA ILE A 157 14.38 4.00 -21.05
C ILE A 157 13.77 4.96 -22.08
N ARG A 158 12.45 5.05 -22.10
CA ARG A 158 11.74 5.89 -23.08
C ARG A 158 12.01 7.39 -22.87
N LEU A 159 12.03 7.84 -21.64
CA LEU A 159 12.34 9.24 -21.33
C LEU A 159 13.79 9.62 -21.68
N GLN A 160 14.74 8.68 -21.52
CA GLN A 160 16.11 8.88 -21.96
C GLN A 160 16.20 8.99 -23.49
N GLU A 161 15.49 8.15 -24.24
CA GLU A 161 15.42 8.25 -25.72
C GLU A 161 14.87 9.59 -26.18
N ILE A 162 13.78 10.06 -25.57
CA ILE A 162 13.18 11.38 -25.89
C ILE A 162 14.18 12.51 -25.63
N LYS A 163 14.85 12.50 -24.49
CA LYS A 163 15.86 13.53 -24.14
C LYS A 163 17.06 13.50 -25.10
N ARG A 164 17.54 12.33 -25.48
CA ARG A 164 18.64 12.17 -26.44
C ARG A 164 18.24 12.70 -27.81
N SER A 165 17.08 12.33 -28.33
CA SER A 165 16.59 12.81 -29.61
C SER A 165 16.34 14.34 -29.63
N ALA A 166 15.95 14.94 -28.53
CA ALA A 166 15.81 16.38 -28.40
C ALA A 166 17.17 17.08 -28.42
N ALA A 167 18.18 16.54 -27.74
CA ALA A 167 19.55 17.09 -27.75
C ALA A 167 20.18 17.02 -29.16
N GLU A 168 20.01 15.91 -29.88
CA GLU A 168 20.49 15.74 -31.25
C GLU A 168 19.87 16.71 -32.26
N ARG A 169 18.63 17.20 -32.00
CA ARG A 169 17.94 18.20 -32.85
C ARG A 169 18.34 19.62 -32.56
N SER A 170 18.95 19.88 -31.41
CA SER A 170 19.37 21.21 -30.96
C SER A 170 20.87 21.50 -31.19
N ALA A 171 21.62 20.47 -31.59
CA ALA A 171 23.04 20.57 -31.98
C ALA A 171 23.22 20.73 -33.49
#